data_0fffa5cabd0e7049b433999d9da64fb9
#
_entry.id   0fffa5cabd0e7049b433999d9da64fb9
#
_cell.length_a   1.000
_cell.length_b   1.000
_cell.length_c   1.000
_cell.angle_alpha   90.00
_cell.angle_beta   90.00
_cell.angle_gamma   90.00
#
_symmetry.space_group_name_H-M   'P 1'
#
loop_
_entity.id
_entity.type
_entity.pdbx_description
1 polymer ?
#
loop_
_entity_poly.entity_id
_entity_poly.type
_entity_poly.pdbx_seq_one_letter_code
_entity_poly.pdbx_strand_id
1 'polypeptide(L)'
;MPQPAAAHDLIFYFVGVTTGSSFANKMFPTWMELFGRPEVKLVGIDHKIHDNPAAYRATLARIKDDPACVGALVTTHKLDMLAAAPDLIDYLDPYAQITREVSAISKRDGRLEGHAFDPITAGLSMDAIVGKDYFARTGGHVLCFGAGGSGLATLLHLINQPAPGDRPARFIAVNRSQGRLD
;
A
#
# COMPACT_ATOMS: atom_id res chain seq x y z
N MET A 1 35.88 -25.45 1.00
CA MET A 1 34.55 -24.93 0.75
C MET A 1 34.59 -23.46 1.06
N PRO A 2 34.18 -22.55 0.17
CA PRO A 2 34.12 -21.13 0.51
C PRO A 2 33.09 -20.94 1.64
N GLN A 3 33.49 -20.23 2.69
CA GLN A 3 32.63 -19.81 3.76
C GLN A 3 31.47 -18.99 3.15
N PRO A 4 30.19 -19.24 3.51
CA PRO A 4 29.11 -18.39 3.04
C PRO A 4 29.43 -16.95 3.49
N ALA A 5 29.36 -16.02 2.55
CA ALA A 5 29.48 -14.59 2.87
C ALA A 5 28.53 -14.28 4.01
N ALA A 6 29.00 -13.53 5.01
CA ALA A 6 28.18 -13.09 6.13
C ALA A 6 26.89 -12.48 5.55
N ALA A 7 25.75 -13.00 5.96
CA ALA A 7 24.46 -12.48 5.53
C ALA A 7 24.40 -11.00 5.97
N HIS A 8 24.55 -10.09 5.01
CA HIS A 8 24.33 -8.68 5.29
C HIS A 8 22.84 -8.49 5.58
N ASP A 9 22.52 -7.80 6.67
CA ASP A 9 21.14 -7.43 6.97
C ASP A 9 20.54 -6.71 5.77
N LEU A 10 19.45 -7.24 5.23
CA LEU A 10 18.67 -6.58 4.20
C LEU A 10 17.63 -5.67 4.85
N ILE A 11 17.26 -4.60 4.15
CA ILE A 11 16.38 -3.57 4.68
C ILE A 11 15.07 -3.53 3.89
N PHE A 12 13.97 -3.60 4.63
CA PHE A 12 12.66 -3.25 4.12
C PHE A 12 12.22 -1.97 4.83
N TYR A 13 12.11 -0.87 4.08
CA TYR A 13 11.73 0.40 4.67
C TYR A 13 10.25 0.45 5.00
N PHE A 14 9.91 1.18 6.06
CA PHE A 14 8.53 1.44 6.46
C PHE A 14 8.31 2.94 6.58
N VAL A 15 7.62 3.53 5.59
CA VAL A 15 7.36 4.97 5.52
C VAL A 15 6.00 5.29 6.14
N GLY A 16 5.98 6.14 7.14
CA GLY A 16 4.77 6.51 7.87
C GLY A 16 4.94 7.77 8.70
N VAL A 17 4.03 8.00 9.66
CA VAL A 17 4.05 9.17 10.57
C VAL A 17 4.71 8.85 11.91
N THR A 18 4.43 7.66 12.45
CA THR A 18 4.92 7.18 13.76
C THR A 18 5.22 5.69 13.67
N THR A 19 6.15 5.34 12.79
CA THR A 19 6.44 3.95 12.45
C THR A 19 6.91 3.12 13.64
N GLY A 20 7.64 3.74 14.58
CA GLY A 20 8.18 3.07 15.77
C GLY A 20 7.12 2.46 16.67
N SER A 21 5.90 3.01 16.71
CA SER A 21 4.79 2.50 17.53
C SER A 21 3.88 1.50 16.79
N SER A 22 4.16 1.23 15.52
CA SER A 22 3.32 0.37 14.68
C SER A 22 3.39 -1.10 15.09
N PHE A 23 2.23 -1.77 15.01
CA PHE A 23 2.12 -3.22 15.17
C PHE A 23 2.96 -3.99 14.13
N ALA A 24 3.25 -3.39 12.99
CA ALA A 24 4.11 -3.96 11.96
C ALA A 24 5.49 -4.38 12.51
N ASN A 25 6.05 -3.61 13.45
CA ASN A 25 7.33 -3.95 14.09
C ASN A 25 7.33 -5.29 14.84
N LYS A 26 6.16 -5.69 15.36
CA LYS A 26 6.00 -6.98 16.05
C LYS A 26 5.77 -8.13 15.08
N MET A 27 5.05 -7.88 14.00
CA MET A 27 4.66 -8.91 13.04
C MET A 27 5.71 -9.19 11.98
N PHE A 28 6.44 -8.15 11.57
CA PHE A 28 7.37 -8.26 10.45
C PHE A 28 8.45 -9.33 10.65
N PRO A 29 9.14 -9.43 11.82
CA PRO A 29 10.13 -10.48 12.03
C PRO A 29 9.53 -11.89 11.88
N THR A 30 8.34 -12.13 12.44
CA THR A 30 7.64 -13.42 12.31
C THR A 30 7.33 -13.75 10.85
N TRP A 31 6.88 -12.75 10.06
CA TRP A 31 6.65 -12.95 8.64
C TRP A 31 7.94 -13.27 7.88
N MET A 32 9.03 -12.58 8.20
CA MET A 32 10.32 -12.85 7.56
C MET A 32 10.85 -14.25 7.88
N GLU A 33 10.66 -14.72 9.11
CA GLU A 33 10.97 -16.11 9.48
C GLU A 33 10.13 -17.12 8.66
N LEU A 34 8.81 -16.89 8.56
CA LEU A 34 7.91 -17.74 7.78
C LEU A 34 8.25 -17.77 6.28
N PHE A 35 8.74 -16.65 5.74
CA PHE A 35 9.19 -16.57 4.34
C PHE A 35 10.61 -17.05 4.13
N GLY A 36 11.31 -17.51 5.19
CA GLY A 36 12.70 -17.95 5.10
C GLY A 36 13.69 -16.80 4.83
N ARG A 37 13.34 -15.59 5.24
CA ARG A 37 14.14 -14.37 5.01
C ARG A 37 14.42 -13.60 6.33
N PRO A 38 14.91 -14.27 7.40
CA PRO A 38 15.12 -13.65 8.72
C PRO A 38 16.17 -12.53 8.71
N GLU A 39 16.98 -12.44 7.66
CA GLU A 39 17.97 -11.37 7.45
C GLU A 39 17.33 -10.03 7.07
N VAL A 40 16.05 -9.99 6.66
CA VAL A 40 15.37 -8.74 6.28
C VAL A 40 14.86 -8.04 7.53
N LYS A 41 15.26 -6.79 7.72
CA LYS A 41 14.89 -5.94 8.86
C LYS A 41 13.93 -4.83 8.43
N LEU A 42 12.94 -4.55 9.27
CA LEU A 42 12.04 -3.40 9.06
C LEU A 42 12.70 -2.13 9.61
N VAL A 43 12.83 -1.11 8.79
CA VAL A 43 13.43 0.18 9.18
C VAL A 43 12.44 1.30 8.91
N GLY A 44 11.99 1.98 9.98
CA GLY A 44 11.04 3.08 9.89
C GLY A 44 11.66 4.37 9.33
N ILE A 45 10.87 5.09 8.54
CA ILE A 45 11.13 6.47 8.11
C ILE A 45 9.85 7.27 8.39
N ASP A 46 9.94 8.22 9.29
CA ASP A 46 8.81 9.06 9.68
C ASP A 46 8.81 10.38 8.91
N HIS A 47 7.64 10.74 8.37
CA HIS A 47 7.34 12.02 7.78
C HIS A 47 6.15 12.68 8.46
N LYS A 48 6.09 14.01 8.45
CA LYS A 48 4.88 14.75 8.80
C LYS A 48 3.80 14.51 7.74
N ILE A 49 2.53 14.61 8.13
CA ILE A 49 1.41 14.56 7.18
C ILE A 49 1.57 15.74 6.20
N HIS A 50 1.54 15.47 4.91
CA HIS A 50 1.79 16.44 3.84
C HIS A 50 3.14 17.18 4.00
N ASP A 51 4.18 16.42 4.26
CA ASP A 51 5.55 16.91 4.37
C ASP A 51 6.03 17.53 3.03
N ASN A 52 7.18 18.20 3.08
CA ASN A 52 7.78 18.78 1.90
C ASN A 52 8.02 17.73 0.80
N PRO A 53 7.59 17.94 -0.45
CA PRO A 53 7.84 17.01 -1.56
C PRO A 53 9.30 16.62 -1.72
N ALA A 54 10.25 17.53 -1.42
CA ALA A 54 11.67 17.22 -1.45
C ALA A 54 12.09 16.15 -0.42
N ALA A 55 11.42 16.09 0.74
CA ALA A 55 11.67 15.05 1.74
C ALA A 55 11.20 13.68 1.26
N TYR A 56 10.02 13.61 0.65
CA TYR A 56 9.52 12.37 0.03
C TYR A 56 10.42 11.90 -1.12
N ARG A 57 10.86 12.84 -1.97
CA ARG A 57 11.80 12.53 -3.05
C ARG A 57 13.12 11.97 -2.50
N ALA A 58 13.67 12.56 -1.46
CA ALA A 58 14.90 12.08 -0.81
C ALA A 58 14.71 10.66 -0.23
N THR A 59 13.54 10.37 0.33
CA THR A 59 13.20 9.01 0.81
C THR A 59 13.14 8.00 -0.34
N LEU A 60 12.49 8.33 -1.46
CA LEU A 60 12.45 7.45 -2.63
C LEU A 60 13.84 7.23 -3.23
N ALA A 61 14.66 8.29 -3.32
CA ALA A 61 16.05 8.17 -3.75
C ALA A 61 16.85 7.26 -2.82
N ARG A 62 16.71 7.42 -1.50
CA ARG A 62 17.34 6.52 -0.52
C ARG A 62 16.91 5.06 -0.73
N ILE A 63 15.62 4.78 -0.91
CA ILE A 63 15.12 3.43 -1.19
C ILE A 63 15.77 2.87 -2.47
N LYS A 64 15.88 3.72 -3.51
CA LYS A 64 16.45 3.34 -4.80
C LYS A 64 17.95 3.06 -4.72
N ASP A 65 18.70 3.89 -4.02
CA ASP A 65 20.16 3.88 -4.01
C ASP A 65 20.75 2.94 -2.95
N ASP A 66 20.02 2.62 -1.88
CA ASP A 66 20.51 1.74 -0.80
C ASP A 66 20.65 0.29 -1.31
N PRO A 67 21.89 -0.25 -1.41
CA PRO A 67 22.09 -1.60 -1.91
C PRO A 67 21.53 -2.69 -0.99
N ALA A 68 21.30 -2.40 0.28
CA ALA A 68 20.69 -3.32 1.24
C ALA A 68 19.15 -3.34 1.14
N CYS A 69 18.56 -2.33 0.50
CA CYS A 69 17.11 -2.21 0.40
C CYS A 69 16.51 -3.22 -0.58
N VAL A 70 15.49 -3.96 -0.12
CA VAL A 70 14.69 -4.89 -0.94
C VAL A 70 13.29 -4.36 -1.27
N GLY A 71 12.86 -3.27 -0.63
CA GLY A 71 11.57 -2.65 -0.86
C GLY A 71 11.09 -1.78 0.29
N ALA A 72 9.85 -1.32 0.22
CA ALA A 72 9.24 -0.49 1.25
C ALA A 72 7.73 -0.70 1.38
N LEU A 73 7.23 -0.54 2.60
CA LEU A 73 5.82 -0.31 2.92
C LEU A 73 5.60 1.19 3.06
N VAL A 74 4.55 1.71 2.44
CA VAL A 74 4.13 3.11 2.58
C VAL A 74 2.71 3.16 3.14
N THR A 75 2.51 3.88 4.24
CA THR A 75 1.19 4.01 4.86
C THR A 75 0.55 5.36 4.52
N THR A 76 0.52 6.31 5.43
CA THR A 76 -0.22 7.57 5.31
C THR A 76 0.16 8.39 4.06
N HIS A 77 1.39 8.29 3.60
CA HIS A 77 1.99 9.16 2.57
C HIS A 77 1.90 8.63 1.13
N LYS A 78 1.00 7.67 0.86
CA LYS A 78 0.92 6.92 -0.40
C LYS A 78 0.80 7.81 -1.64
N LEU A 79 -0.07 8.82 -1.58
CA LEU A 79 -0.29 9.80 -2.65
C LEU A 79 0.88 10.77 -2.77
N ASP A 80 1.33 11.32 -1.61
CA ASP A 80 2.38 12.33 -1.57
C ASP A 80 3.72 11.77 -2.06
N MET A 81 4.03 10.52 -1.71
CA MET A 81 5.25 9.82 -2.16
C MET A 81 5.29 9.70 -3.69
N LEU A 82 4.20 9.21 -4.30
CA LEU A 82 4.14 9.07 -5.75
C LEU A 82 4.17 10.44 -6.45
N ALA A 83 3.41 11.41 -5.94
CA ALA A 83 3.35 12.75 -6.51
C ALA A 83 4.71 13.49 -6.46
N ALA A 84 5.50 13.26 -5.40
CA ALA A 84 6.77 13.96 -5.20
C ALA A 84 7.88 13.51 -6.16
N ALA A 85 7.89 12.25 -6.58
CA ALA A 85 8.97 11.74 -7.44
C ALA A 85 8.51 10.55 -8.31
N PRO A 86 7.56 10.75 -9.22
CA PRO A 86 7.07 9.70 -10.10
C PRO A 86 8.16 9.18 -11.04
N ASP A 87 9.17 10.00 -11.33
CA ASP A 87 10.32 9.68 -12.18
C ASP A 87 11.31 8.69 -11.53
N LEU A 88 11.24 8.47 -10.22
CA LEU A 88 12.07 7.49 -9.52
C LEU A 88 11.46 6.08 -9.51
N ILE A 89 10.17 5.96 -9.84
CA ILE A 89 9.46 4.67 -9.88
C ILE A 89 9.39 4.20 -11.33
N ASP A 90 10.00 3.07 -11.59
CA ASP A 90 10.19 2.55 -12.96
C ASP A 90 8.94 1.83 -13.50
N TYR A 91 8.05 1.39 -12.62
CA TYR A 91 6.79 0.72 -12.95
C TYR A 91 5.72 0.99 -11.88
N LEU A 92 4.49 1.15 -12.32
CA LEU A 92 3.30 1.20 -11.45
C LEU A 92 2.33 0.09 -11.85
N ASP A 93 1.81 -0.64 -10.88
CA ASP A 93 0.76 -1.61 -11.15
C ASP A 93 -0.56 -0.92 -11.56
N PRO A 94 -1.54 -1.66 -12.12
CA PRO A 94 -2.79 -1.07 -12.59
C PRO A 94 -3.56 -0.30 -11.50
N TYR A 95 -3.54 -0.78 -10.25
CA TYR A 95 -4.21 -0.08 -9.15
C TYR A 95 -3.46 1.20 -8.78
N ALA A 96 -2.13 1.18 -8.70
CA ALA A 96 -1.34 2.37 -8.43
C ALA A 96 -1.51 3.46 -9.51
N GLN A 97 -1.69 3.05 -10.78
CA GLN A 97 -1.99 3.97 -11.88
C GLN A 97 -3.37 4.64 -11.70
N ILE A 98 -4.39 3.88 -11.30
CA ILE A 98 -5.76 4.38 -11.12
C ILE A 98 -5.86 5.24 -9.86
N THR A 99 -5.34 4.74 -8.73
CA THR A 99 -5.45 5.41 -7.42
C THR A 99 -4.47 6.56 -7.26
N ARG A 100 -3.44 6.61 -8.10
CA ARG A 100 -2.34 7.57 -8.00
C ARG A 100 -1.60 7.49 -6.66
N GLU A 101 -1.52 6.29 -6.09
CA GLU A 101 -0.85 6.03 -4.81
C GLU A 101 0.08 4.82 -4.90
N VAL A 102 1.03 4.74 -3.95
CA VAL A 102 1.84 3.55 -3.73
C VAL A 102 1.75 3.14 -2.28
N SER A 103 1.26 1.93 -2.00
CA SER A 103 1.23 1.34 -0.66
C SER A 103 2.40 0.40 -0.40
N ALA A 104 2.99 -0.14 -1.45
CA ALA A 104 4.19 -0.95 -1.39
C ALA A 104 5.11 -0.64 -2.56
N ILE A 105 6.41 -0.72 -2.32
CA ILE A 105 7.46 -0.55 -3.31
C ILE A 105 8.34 -1.79 -3.25
N SER A 106 8.46 -2.51 -4.35
CA SER A 106 9.46 -3.55 -4.52
C SER A 106 10.69 -3.00 -5.23
N LYS A 107 11.86 -3.50 -4.85
CA LYS A 107 13.12 -3.15 -5.48
C LYS A 107 13.80 -4.39 -6.02
N ARG A 108 14.13 -4.37 -7.30
CA ARG A 108 14.85 -5.42 -7.98
C ARG A 108 15.80 -4.82 -9.02
N ASP A 109 17.08 -5.19 -8.95
CA ASP A 109 18.12 -4.76 -9.90
C ASP A 109 18.18 -3.22 -10.06
N GLY A 110 18.06 -2.49 -8.95
CA GLY A 110 18.06 -1.03 -8.93
C GLY A 110 16.78 -0.34 -9.45
N ARG A 111 15.78 -1.13 -9.89
CA ARG A 111 14.47 -0.62 -10.32
C ARG A 111 13.49 -0.62 -9.17
N LEU A 112 12.63 0.39 -9.12
CA LEU A 112 11.53 0.49 -8.18
C LEU A 112 10.19 0.20 -8.90
N GLU A 113 9.41 -0.69 -8.32
CA GLU A 113 8.06 -1.00 -8.79
C GLU A 113 7.05 -0.61 -7.68
N GLY A 114 6.15 0.31 -8.01
CA GLY A 114 5.13 0.81 -7.10
C GLY A 114 3.81 0.04 -7.25
N HIS A 115 3.24 -0.34 -6.11
CA HIS A 115 2.02 -1.14 -6.05
C HIS A 115 1.00 -0.49 -5.10
N ALA A 116 -0.28 -0.57 -5.46
CA ALA A 116 -1.39 -0.21 -4.58
C ALA A 116 -2.18 -1.47 -4.18
N PHE A 117 -1.83 -2.06 -3.03
CA PHE A 117 -2.47 -3.30 -2.56
C PHE A 117 -3.76 -3.06 -1.76
N ASP A 118 -4.08 -1.83 -1.41
CA ASP A 118 -5.28 -1.51 -0.63
C ASP A 118 -6.58 -2.02 -1.29
N PRO A 119 -6.79 -1.93 -2.63
CA PRO A 119 -7.98 -2.49 -3.25
C PRO A 119 -8.11 -4.01 -3.05
N ILE A 120 -6.99 -4.72 -3.05
CA ILE A 120 -6.97 -6.17 -2.83
C ILE A 120 -7.23 -6.48 -1.35
N THR A 121 -6.48 -5.86 -0.43
CA THR A 121 -6.52 -6.19 0.99
C THR A 121 -7.81 -5.72 1.67
N ALA A 122 -8.31 -4.51 1.34
CA ALA A 122 -9.62 -4.04 1.79
C ALA A 122 -10.74 -4.93 1.23
N GLY A 123 -10.60 -5.33 -0.02
CA GLY A 123 -11.52 -6.23 -0.68
C GLY A 123 -11.63 -7.58 -0.01
N LEU A 124 -10.52 -8.25 0.23
CA LEU A 124 -10.49 -9.54 0.93
C LEU A 124 -11.12 -9.44 2.32
N SER A 125 -10.87 -8.34 3.03
CA SER A 125 -11.48 -8.09 4.34
C SER A 125 -12.99 -7.91 4.24
N MET A 126 -13.46 -7.19 3.22
CA MET A 126 -14.90 -6.99 2.98
C MET A 126 -15.60 -8.29 2.59
N ASP A 127 -15.02 -9.07 1.68
CA ASP A 127 -15.57 -10.34 1.23
C ASP A 127 -15.73 -11.33 2.41
N ALA A 128 -14.78 -11.32 3.35
CA ALA A 128 -14.87 -12.14 4.57
C ALA A 128 -16.04 -11.72 5.49
N ILE A 129 -16.47 -10.45 5.44
CA ILE A 129 -17.57 -9.92 6.26
C ILE A 129 -18.93 -10.15 5.59
N VAL A 130 -19.06 -9.79 4.31
CA VAL A 130 -20.35 -9.79 3.63
C VAL A 130 -20.70 -11.14 2.97
N GLY A 131 -19.68 -11.89 2.53
CA GLY A 131 -19.84 -13.18 1.84
C GLY A 131 -20.38 -13.04 0.41
N LYS A 132 -20.48 -14.19 -0.26
CA LYS A 132 -20.90 -14.26 -1.68
C LYS A 132 -22.38 -13.93 -1.88
N ASP A 133 -22.68 -13.38 -3.04
CA ASP A 133 -24.04 -13.02 -3.49
C ASP A 133 -24.79 -12.10 -2.51
N TYR A 134 -24.07 -11.39 -1.65
CA TYR A 134 -24.69 -10.54 -0.62
C TYR A 134 -25.62 -9.50 -1.24
N PHE A 135 -25.15 -8.78 -2.25
CA PHE A 135 -25.92 -7.70 -2.87
C PHE A 135 -27.08 -8.22 -3.69
N ALA A 136 -26.94 -9.36 -4.37
CA ALA A 136 -28.05 -10.01 -5.08
C ALA A 136 -29.16 -10.48 -4.11
N ARG A 137 -28.78 -11.03 -2.96
CA ARG A 137 -29.73 -11.53 -1.96
C ARG A 137 -30.45 -10.43 -1.19
N THR A 138 -29.77 -9.32 -0.93
CA THR A 138 -30.28 -8.26 -0.04
C THR A 138 -30.80 -7.03 -0.78
N GLY A 139 -30.41 -6.82 -2.03
CA GLY A 139 -30.61 -5.55 -2.74
C GLY A 139 -29.88 -4.38 -2.09
N GLY A 140 -28.88 -4.66 -1.24
CA GLY A 140 -28.17 -3.69 -0.44
C GLY A 140 -27.35 -2.69 -1.28
N HIS A 141 -27.15 -1.52 -0.71
CA HIS A 141 -26.24 -0.49 -1.22
C HIS A 141 -25.07 -0.31 -0.27
N VAL A 142 -23.98 0.28 -0.74
CA VAL A 142 -22.85 0.66 0.11
C VAL A 142 -22.93 2.15 0.44
N LEU A 143 -22.82 2.48 1.72
CA LEU A 143 -22.62 3.83 2.21
C LEU A 143 -21.23 3.94 2.82
N CYS A 144 -20.38 4.79 2.24
CA CYS A 144 -19.00 5.00 2.66
C CYS A 144 -18.84 6.40 3.28
N PHE A 145 -18.43 6.45 4.54
CA PHE A 145 -18.09 7.71 5.19
C PHE A 145 -16.60 8.02 4.98
N GLY A 146 -16.35 8.91 4.04
CA GLY A 146 -15.04 9.34 3.59
C GLY A 146 -14.78 8.98 2.11
N ALA A 147 -14.16 9.91 1.39
CA ALA A 147 -13.71 9.72 0.00
C ALA A 147 -12.17 9.71 -0.07
N GLY A 148 -11.52 9.04 0.88
CA GLY A 148 -10.07 8.85 0.91
C GLY A 148 -9.64 7.55 0.22
N GLY A 149 -8.34 7.23 0.31
CA GLY A 149 -7.75 6.04 -0.31
C GLY A 149 -8.47 4.73 0.04
N SER A 150 -8.85 4.53 1.31
CA SER A 150 -9.57 3.30 1.72
C SER A 150 -10.97 3.20 1.11
N GLY A 151 -11.69 4.33 0.99
CA GLY A 151 -12.99 4.37 0.32
C GLY A 151 -12.87 4.05 -1.17
N LEU A 152 -11.88 4.62 -1.84
CA LEU A 152 -11.57 4.34 -3.24
C LEU A 152 -11.15 2.89 -3.45
N ALA A 153 -10.30 2.36 -2.57
CA ALA A 153 -9.88 0.97 -2.61
C ALA A 153 -11.06 0.00 -2.51
N THR A 154 -11.98 0.25 -1.58
CA THR A 154 -13.21 -0.54 -1.42
C THR A 154 -14.12 -0.43 -2.65
N LEU A 155 -14.30 0.77 -3.20
CA LEU A 155 -15.06 0.98 -4.43
C LEU A 155 -14.46 0.20 -5.60
N LEU A 156 -13.14 0.31 -5.82
CA LEU A 156 -12.46 -0.41 -6.89
C LEU A 156 -12.62 -1.92 -6.76
N HIS A 157 -12.53 -2.47 -5.55
CA HIS A 157 -12.78 -3.88 -5.32
C HIS A 157 -14.20 -4.27 -5.74
N LEU A 158 -15.21 -3.53 -5.28
CA LEU A 158 -16.61 -3.84 -5.53
C LEU A 158 -17.01 -3.76 -7.01
N ILE A 159 -16.54 -2.75 -7.73
CA ILE A 159 -16.86 -2.61 -9.16
C ILE A 159 -16.15 -3.67 -10.02
N ASN A 160 -15.03 -4.18 -9.56
CA ASN A 160 -14.24 -5.20 -10.25
C ASN A 160 -14.61 -6.64 -9.87
N GLN A 161 -15.61 -6.86 -8.99
CA GLN A 161 -16.09 -8.20 -8.69
C GLN A 161 -16.52 -8.93 -9.96
N PRO A 162 -16.05 -10.16 -10.19
CA PRO A 162 -16.38 -10.90 -11.41
C PRO A 162 -17.86 -11.28 -11.47
N ALA A 163 -18.46 -11.65 -10.34
CA ALA A 163 -19.85 -12.02 -10.24
C ALA A 163 -20.76 -10.79 -10.06
N PRO A 164 -21.77 -10.58 -10.92
CA PRO A 164 -22.70 -9.45 -10.78
C PRO A 164 -23.42 -9.42 -9.43
N GLY A 165 -23.66 -10.58 -8.81
CA GLY A 165 -24.32 -10.70 -7.51
C GLY A 165 -23.51 -10.16 -6.33
N ASP A 166 -22.20 -9.99 -6.52
CA ASP A 166 -21.29 -9.45 -5.54
C ASP A 166 -21.05 -7.94 -5.71
N ARG A 167 -21.72 -7.29 -6.69
CA ARG A 167 -21.66 -5.86 -6.93
C ARG A 167 -22.87 -5.14 -6.36
N PRO A 168 -22.70 -4.09 -5.54
CA PRO A 168 -23.81 -3.27 -5.09
C PRO A 168 -24.40 -2.47 -6.26
N ALA A 169 -25.71 -2.25 -6.27
CA ALA A 169 -26.35 -1.39 -7.27
C ALA A 169 -25.94 0.08 -7.10
N ARG A 170 -25.54 0.49 -5.90
CA ARG A 170 -25.06 1.85 -5.60
C ARG A 170 -23.92 1.81 -4.57
N PHE A 171 -22.93 2.66 -4.81
CA PHE A 171 -21.92 3.06 -3.83
C PHE A 171 -22.06 4.56 -3.58
N ILE A 172 -22.37 4.94 -2.34
CA ILE A 172 -22.62 6.33 -1.95
C ILE A 172 -21.47 6.76 -1.05
N ALA A 173 -20.65 7.69 -1.53
CA ALA A 173 -19.61 8.30 -0.71
C ALA A 173 -20.08 9.62 -0.11
N VAL A 174 -19.85 9.79 1.18
CA VAL A 174 -20.13 11.05 1.91
C VAL A 174 -18.81 11.58 2.45
N ASN A 175 -18.45 12.81 2.11
CA ASN A 175 -17.21 13.42 2.56
C ASN A 175 -17.41 14.85 3.07
N ARG A 176 -16.50 15.31 3.93
CA ARG A 176 -16.55 16.68 4.49
C ARG A 176 -16.21 17.76 3.47
N SER A 177 -15.40 17.45 2.47
CA SER A 177 -14.96 18.36 1.41
C SER A 177 -15.39 17.86 0.04
N GLN A 178 -15.84 18.76 -0.82
CA GLN A 178 -16.27 18.47 -2.19
C GLN A 178 -15.09 17.94 -3.04
N GLY A 179 -13.93 18.57 -3.00
CA GLY A 179 -12.81 18.28 -3.86
C GLY A 179 -12.20 16.86 -3.76
N ARG A 180 -12.80 15.98 -2.96
CA ARG A 180 -12.50 14.53 -2.96
C ARG A 180 -13.66 13.68 -3.49
N LEU A 181 -14.76 14.31 -3.86
CA LEU A 181 -15.93 13.66 -4.46
C LEU A 181 -15.97 13.87 -5.98
N ASP A 182 -15.19 14.83 -6.45
CA ASP A 182 -14.98 15.16 -7.87
C ASP A 182 -13.84 14.31 -8.45
#